data_d7efee22076fa7c847cc421514faebf0
#
_entry.id   d7efee22076fa7c847cc421514faebf0
#
_cell.length_a   1.000
_cell.length_b   1.000
_cell.length_c   1.000
_cell.angle_alpha   90.00
_cell.angle_beta   90.00
_cell.angle_gamma   90.00
#
_symmetry.space_group_name_H-M   'P 1'
#
loop_
_entity.id
_entity.type
_entity.pdbx_description
1 polymer ?
#
loop_
_entity_poly.entity_id
_entity_poly.type
_entity_poly.pdbx_seq_one_letter_code
_entity_poly.pdbx_strand_id
1 'polypeptide(L)'
;QNGTSKYDSFNQIYFYTSREFRGSVSNINESRMVFSSNTSLKYDNTWNDVHTLSGGAYVEYIKGHLNNSSISKLGFDPIFWSKDGSTGWIAPTQETALLYSPTASMLRQNAGMFSYFANANYDYDRRYGIDATVRRDASFRFSDENRWGTFWSVSARWNISNESFMENSVFNTLKLRGSYGTTGN
;
A
#
# COMPACT_ATOMS: atom_id res chain seq x y z
N GLN A 1 24.27 28.18 5.22
CA GLN A 1 25.46 28.85 5.73
C GLN A 1 26.20 29.46 4.59
N ASN A 2 26.37 30.52 4.62
CA ASN A 2 26.88 31.79 4.25
C ASN A 2 28.03 31.68 3.27
N GLY A 3 27.69 31.76 1.99
CA GLY A 3 28.62 32.22 1.01
C GLY A 3 29.02 33.66 1.37
N THR A 4 30.29 33.98 1.29
CA THR A 4 30.78 35.32 1.51
C THR A 4 30.62 36.09 0.21
N SER A 5 29.78 37.13 0.19
CA SER A 5 29.77 38.07 -0.89
C SER A 5 31.01 38.97 -0.76
N LYS A 6 31.74 39.12 -1.83
CA LYS A 6 32.78 40.17 -1.93
C LYS A 6 32.19 41.28 -2.78
N TYR A 7 32.18 42.48 -2.23
CA TYR A 7 31.81 43.67 -2.95
C TYR A 7 33.07 44.29 -3.59
N ASP A 8 33.07 44.38 -4.88
CA ASP A 8 34.08 45.15 -5.59
C ASP A 8 33.60 46.60 -5.69
N SER A 9 34.18 47.45 -4.84
CA SER A 9 33.85 48.87 -4.80
C SER A 9 34.25 49.64 -6.06
N PHE A 10 35.19 49.12 -6.83
CA PHE A 10 35.65 49.76 -8.05
C PHE A 10 34.63 49.58 -9.20
N ASN A 11 34.10 48.40 -9.34
CA ASN A 11 33.11 48.06 -10.35
C ASN A 11 31.67 48.10 -9.84
N GLN A 12 31.47 48.32 -8.56
CA GLN A 12 30.15 48.22 -7.88
C GLN A 12 29.44 46.89 -8.15
N ILE A 13 30.20 45.80 -8.21
CA ILE A 13 29.71 44.45 -8.50
C ILE A 13 29.87 43.59 -7.28
N TYR A 14 28.84 42.86 -6.95
CA TYR A 14 28.92 41.81 -5.97
C TYR A 14 29.40 40.52 -6.61
N PHE A 15 30.50 39.99 -6.11
CA PHE A 15 30.97 38.65 -6.48
C PHE A 15 30.44 37.64 -5.48
N TYR A 16 29.72 36.69 -5.98
CA TYR A 16 29.25 35.59 -5.18
C TYR A 16 30.09 34.36 -5.48
N THR A 17 30.55 33.70 -4.45
CA THR A 17 31.21 32.42 -4.63
C THR A 17 30.16 31.35 -5.00
N SER A 18 30.57 30.24 -5.58
CA SER A 18 29.69 29.14 -5.97
C SER A 18 28.81 28.57 -4.86
N ARG A 19 29.06 28.99 -3.60
CA ARG A 19 28.27 28.61 -2.43
C ARG A 19 27.25 29.66 -2.02
N GLU A 20 27.22 30.79 -2.60
CA GLU A 20 26.34 31.92 -2.23
C GLU A 20 24.95 31.79 -2.83
N PHE A 21 24.88 31.31 -4.06
CA PHE A 21 23.60 30.99 -4.69
C PHE A 21 23.15 29.59 -4.30
N ARG A 22 22.57 29.49 -3.13
CA ARG A 22 22.06 28.20 -2.60
C ARG A 22 20.60 27.95 -2.92
N GLY A 23 19.98 28.83 -3.68
CA GLY A 23 18.66 28.59 -4.17
C GLY A 23 18.63 27.28 -4.94
N SER A 24 17.66 26.44 -4.64
CA SER A 24 17.46 25.17 -5.32
C SER A 24 16.02 25.06 -5.78
N VAL A 25 15.82 24.42 -6.90
CA VAL A 25 14.49 23.99 -7.35
C VAL A 25 14.56 22.50 -7.58
N SER A 26 13.59 21.80 -7.00
CA SER A 26 13.40 20.38 -7.22
C SER A 26 12.00 20.18 -7.79
N ASN A 27 11.93 19.55 -8.94
CA ASN A 27 10.67 19.14 -9.55
C ASN A 27 10.55 17.63 -9.39
N ILE A 28 9.55 17.22 -8.62
CA ILE A 28 9.27 15.81 -8.35
C ILE A 28 7.95 15.46 -9.03
N ASN A 29 8.02 14.46 -9.89
CA ASN A 29 6.86 13.90 -10.55
C ASN A 29 6.68 12.45 -10.07
N GLU A 30 5.59 12.20 -9.35
CA GLU A 30 5.21 10.87 -8.90
C GLU A 30 3.97 10.41 -9.66
N SER A 31 4.06 9.25 -10.27
CA SER A 31 2.94 8.57 -10.89
C SER A 31 2.76 7.21 -10.22
N ARG A 32 1.57 6.99 -9.67
CA ARG A 32 1.19 5.73 -9.06
C ARG A 32 -0.02 5.15 -9.79
N MET A 33 0.13 3.94 -10.29
CA MET A 33 -0.94 3.18 -10.90
C MET A 33 -1.17 1.92 -10.09
N VAL A 34 -2.41 1.65 -9.71
CA VAL A 34 -2.80 0.40 -9.03
C VAL A 34 -3.92 -0.24 -9.83
N PHE A 35 -3.70 -1.48 -10.22
CA PHE A 35 -4.72 -2.35 -10.79
C PHE A 35 -5.13 -3.34 -9.72
N SER A 36 -6.44 -3.47 -9.47
CA SER A 36 -7.00 -4.48 -8.59
C SER A 36 -8.15 -5.22 -9.29
N SER A 37 -8.18 -6.53 -9.11
CA SER A 37 -9.24 -7.40 -9.64
C SER A 37 -9.66 -8.36 -8.54
N ASN A 38 -10.98 -8.43 -8.30
CA ASN A 38 -11.59 -9.34 -7.36
C ASN A 38 -12.65 -10.16 -8.10
N THR A 39 -12.50 -11.47 -8.08
CA THR A 39 -13.45 -12.41 -8.66
C THR A 39 -13.96 -13.33 -7.58
N SER A 40 -15.26 -13.55 -7.54
CA SER A 40 -15.87 -14.44 -6.55
C SER A 40 -16.94 -15.33 -7.15
N LEU A 41 -17.01 -16.56 -6.65
CA LEU A 41 -18.09 -17.49 -6.88
C LEU A 41 -18.69 -17.83 -5.52
N LYS A 42 -19.99 -17.66 -5.38
CA LYS A 42 -20.73 -17.91 -4.13
C LYS A 42 -21.79 -18.97 -4.34
N TYR A 43 -22.03 -19.73 -3.29
CA TYR A 43 -23.06 -20.75 -3.24
C TYR A 43 -23.80 -20.67 -1.91
N ASP A 44 -25.12 -20.66 -1.96
CA ASP A 44 -26.00 -20.64 -0.81
C ASP A 44 -27.19 -21.57 -1.09
N ASN A 45 -27.42 -22.52 -0.20
CA ASN A 45 -28.56 -23.42 -0.31
C ASN A 45 -29.03 -23.95 1.04
N THR A 46 -30.32 -24.22 1.15
CA THR A 46 -30.92 -24.84 2.32
C THR A 46 -31.70 -26.07 1.89
N TRP A 47 -31.48 -27.21 2.55
CA TRP A 47 -32.17 -28.47 2.30
C TRP A 47 -32.96 -28.87 3.53
N ASN A 48 -34.13 -29.41 3.28
CA ASN A 48 -35.04 -29.94 4.33
C ASN A 48 -35.30 -28.92 5.46
N ASP A 49 -35.20 -27.61 5.17
CA ASP A 49 -35.39 -26.51 6.11
C ASP A 49 -34.44 -26.49 7.33
N VAL A 50 -33.55 -27.47 7.47
CA VAL A 50 -32.66 -27.62 8.60
C VAL A 50 -31.16 -27.58 8.24
N HIS A 51 -30.79 -27.84 6.98
CA HIS A 51 -29.41 -27.88 6.56
C HIS A 51 -29.13 -26.65 5.68
N THR A 52 -28.37 -25.70 6.16
CA THR A 52 -27.95 -24.55 5.38
C THR A 52 -26.46 -24.62 5.12
N LEU A 53 -26.06 -24.56 3.86
CA LEU A 53 -24.67 -24.46 3.43
C LEU A 53 -24.50 -23.16 2.63
N SER A 54 -23.59 -22.33 3.09
CA SER A 54 -23.13 -21.15 2.35
C SER A 54 -21.62 -21.19 2.21
N GLY A 55 -21.12 -20.66 1.12
CA GLY A 55 -19.69 -20.61 0.91
C GLY A 55 -19.31 -19.83 -0.34
N GLY A 56 -18.02 -19.63 -0.49
CA GLY A 56 -17.48 -18.91 -1.62
C GLY A 56 -16.03 -19.23 -1.91
N ALA A 57 -15.68 -19.08 -3.16
CA ALA A 57 -14.31 -19.09 -3.65
C ALA A 57 -13.98 -17.72 -4.24
N TYR A 58 -12.80 -17.21 -3.95
CA TYR A 58 -12.39 -15.85 -4.25
C TYR A 58 -10.97 -15.84 -4.81
N VAL A 59 -10.75 -14.96 -5.77
CA VAL A 59 -9.41 -14.68 -6.31
C VAL A 59 -9.22 -13.17 -6.29
N GLU A 60 -8.12 -12.73 -5.69
CA GLU A 60 -7.72 -11.33 -5.62
C GLU A 60 -6.37 -11.16 -6.32
N TYR A 61 -6.28 -10.14 -7.14
CA TYR A 61 -5.05 -9.73 -7.81
C TYR A 61 -4.86 -8.23 -7.66
N ILE A 62 -3.71 -7.84 -7.13
CA ILE A 62 -3.33 -6.43 -6.99
C ILE A 62 -1.95 -6.26 -7.61
N LYS A 63 -1.81 -5.26 -8.47
CA LYS A 63 -0.52 -4.86 -9.03
C LYS A 63 -0.39 -3.35 -9.00
N GLY A 64 0.69 -2.88 -8.37
CA GLY A 64 1.02 -1.48 -8.26
C GLY A 64 2.32 -1.16 -8.99
N HIS A 65 2.35 -0.02 -9.67
CA HIS A 65 3.52 0.58 -10.28
C HIS A 65 3.69 1.98 -9.71
N LEU A 66 4.85 2.25 -9.15
CA LEU A 66 5.27 3.57 -8.72
C LEU A 66 6.43 4.02 -9.61
N ASN A 67 6.26 5.13 -10.27
CA ASN A 67 7.33 5.82 -10.97
C ASN A 67 7.51 7.17 -10.28
N ASN A 68 8.69 7.40 -9.75
CA ASN A 68 9.08 8.67 -9.17
C ASN A 68 10.28 9.19 -9.97
N SER A 69 10.17 10.39 -10.50
CA SER A 69 11.26 11.07 -11.19
C SER A 69 11.46 12.43 -10.55
N SER A 70 12.68 12.77 -10.27
CA SER A 70 13.01 14.10 -9.77
C SER A 70 14.15 14.71 -10.58
N ILE A 71 14.01 16.00 -10.83
CA ILE A 71 15.04 16.84 -11.42
C ILE A 71 15.29 17.96 -10.43
N SER A 72 16.53 18.08 -9.97
CA SER A 72 16.94 19.10 -9.02
C SER A 72 18.07 19.93 -9.62
N LYS A 73 18.02 21.22 -9.43
CA LYS A 73 19.04 22.16 -9.86
C LYS A 73 19.35 23.14 -8.75
N LEU A 74 20.62 23.39 -8.51
CA LEU A 74 21.15 24.43 -7.65
C LEU A 74 21.47 25.69 -8.46
N GLY A 75 21.75 26.77 -7.77
CA GLY A 75 22.14 28.04 -8.41
C GLY A 75 20.95 28.86 -8.90
N PHE A 76 19.90 28.86 -8.13
CA PHE A 76 18.73 29.67 -8.38
C PHE A 76 18.89 31.03 -7.71
N ASP A 77 18.73 32.09 -8.49
CA ASP A 77 18.74 33.47 -8.00
C ASP A 77 17.30 34.02 -8.00
N PRO A 78 16.70 34.26 -6.83
CA PRO A 78 15.34 34.76 -6.76
C PRO A 78 15.14 36.18 -7.33
N ILE A 79 16.21 36.95 -7.51
CA ILE A 79 16.11 38.31 -8.04
C ILE A 79 15.85 38.28 -9.54
N PHE A 80 16.48 37.33 -10.25
CA PHE A 80 16.37 37.21 -11.70
C PHE A 80 15.44 36.12 -12.17
N TRP A 81 14.73 35.51 -11.22
CA TRP A 81 13.82 34.41 -11.52
C TRP A 81 12.59 34.89 -12.30
N SER A 82 12.31 34.20 -13.38
CA SER A 82 11.03 34.34 -14.08
C SER A 82 10.03 33.28 -13.58
N LYS A 83 8.76 33.63 -13.59
CA LYS A 83 7.67 32.72 -13.07
C LYS A 83 7.58 31.42 -13.85
N ASP A 84 8.02 31.37 -15.09
CA ASP A 84 8.08 30.18 -15.94
C ASP A 84 9.35 29.35 -15.73
N GLY A 85 10.27 29.81 -14.86
CA GLY A 85 11.53 29.11 -14.58
C GLY A 85 12.56 29.17 -15.69
N SER A 86 12.37 29.99 -16.71
CA SER A 86 13.28 30.12 -17.86
C SER A 86 14.53 30.92 -17.56
N THR A 87 14.48 31.80 -16.57
CA THR A 87 15.59 32.65 -16.15
C THR A 87 15.88 32.51 -14.65
N GLY A 88 16.99 33.10 -14.23
CA GLY A 88 17.40 33.10 -12.83
C GLY A 88 18.34 31.95 -12.44
N TRP A 89 18.88 31.24 -13.41
CA TRP A 89 19.82 30.16 -13.17
C TRP A 89 21.26 30.59 -13.46
N ILE A 90 22.18 30.16 -12.59
CA ILE A 90 23.61 30.28 -12.86
C ILE A 90 23.99 29.26 -13.93
N ALA A 91 24.60 29.72 -14.99
CA ALA A 91 25.15 28.85 -16.04
C ALA A 91 26.36 28.06 -15.47
N PRO A 92 26.40 26.74 -15.59
CA PRO A 92 27.57 25.98 -15.19
C PRO A 92 28.79 26.30 -16.05
N THR A 93 29.93 26.51 -15.44
CA THR A 93 31.25 26.55 -16.06
C THR A 93 31.98 25.22 -15.91
N GLN A 94 33.15 25.06 -16.53
CA GLN A 94 33.94 23.84 -16.33
C GLN A 94 34.26 23.57 -14.86
N GLU A 95 34.52 24.63 -14.08
CA GLU A 95 34.85 24.51 -12.66
C GLU A 95 33.62 24.26 -11.78
N THR A 96 32.46 24.75 -12.17
CA THR A 96 31.23 24.72 -11.39
C THR A 96 30.20 23.71 -11.92
N ALA A 97 30.55 22.95 -12.95
CA ALA A 97 29.63 22.02 -13.59
C ALA A 97 29.05 21.00 -12.63
N LEU A 98 29.85 20.46 -11.71
CA LEU A 98 29.36 19.49 -10.70
C LEU A 98 28.38 20.11 -9.71
N LEU A 99 28.42 21.44 -9.51
CA LEU A 99 27.58 22.12 -8.55
C LEU A 99 26.26 22.60 -9.17
N TYR A 100 26.32 23.14 -10.38
CA TYR A 100 25.16 23.79 -11.02
C TYR A 100 24.52 23.01 -12.15
N SER A 101 25.09 21.87 -12.52
CA SER A 101 24.41 20.98 -13.46
C SER A 101 23.15 20.35 -12.83
N PRO A 102 22.08 20.22 -13.57
CA PRO A 102 20.90 19.53 -13.09
C PRO A 102 21.23 18.07 -12.75
N THR A 103 20.70 17.62 -11.63
CA THR A 103 20.72 16.21 -11.27
C THR A 103 19.34 15.59 -11.49
N ALA A 104 19.31 14.43 -12.08
CA ALA A 104 18.09 13.69 -12.30
C ALA A 104 18.16 12.35 -11.58
N SER A 105 17.06 11.96 -10.96
CA SER A 105 16.90 10.62 -10.40
C SER A 105 15.59 10.01 -10.83
N MET A 106 15.57 8.70 -10.98
CA MET A 106 14.38 7.94 -11.31
C MET A 106 14.32 6.70 -10.45
N LEU A 107 13.17 6.51 -9.82
CA LEU A 107 12.86 5.33 -9.03
C LEU A 107 11.62 4.66 -9.61
N ARG A 108 11.73 3.39 -9.93
CA ARG A 108 10.60 2.56 -10.35
C ARG A 108 10.45 1.43 -9.35
N GLN A 109 9.25 1.31 -8.81
CA GLN A 109 8.91 0.23 -7.89
C GLN A 109 7.66 -0.50 -8.39
N ASN A 110 7.73 -1.82 -8.33
CA ASN A 110 6.60 -2.68 -8.61
C ASN A 110 6.24 -3.41 -7.32
N ALA A 111 4.98 -3.44 -7.01
CA ALA A 111 4.45 -4.24 -5.92
C ALA A 111 3.24 -5.01 -6.44
N GLY A 112 3.01 -6.18 -5.88
CA GLY A 112 1.85 -6.98 -6.25
C GLY A 112 1.55 -8.02 -5.21
N MET A 113 0.30 -8.45 -5.21
CA MET A 113 -0.22 -9.52 -4.38
C MET A 113 -1.20 -10.34 -5.21
N PHE A 114 -1.13 -11.64 -5.03
CA PHE A 114 -2.09 -12.58 -5.58
C PHE A 114 -2.58 -13.47 -4.46
N SER A 115 -3.89 -13.57 -4.31
CA SER A 115 -4.51 -14.33 -3.25
C SER A 115 -5.66 -15.15 -3.80
N TYR A 116 -5.81 -16.36 -3.31
CA TYR A 116 -7.03 -17.12 -3.49
C TYR A 116 -7.46 -17.70 -2.15
N PHE A 117 -8.75 -17.65 -1.91
CA PHE A 117 -9.30 -18.16 -0.67
C PHE A 117 -10.70 -18.74 -0.88
N ALA A 118 -11.06 -19.60 0.02
CA ALA A 118 -12.40 -20.17 0.06
C ALA A 118 -12.89 -20.22 1.50
N ASN A 119 -14.18 -20.04 1.66
CA ASN A 119 -14.85 -20.21 2.93
C ASN A 119 -16.09 -21.08 2.76
N ALA A 120 -16.44 -21.82 3.79
CA ALA A 120 -17.68 -22.55 3.86
C ALA A 120 -18.26 -22.38 5.27
N ASN A 121 -19.55 -22.19 5.33
CA ASN A 121 -20.34 -22.16 6.55
C ASN A 121 -21.45 -23.19 6.41
N TYR A 122 -21.54 -24.09 7.36
CA TYR A 122 -22.62 -25.05 7.45
C TYR A 122 -23.38 -24.85 8.76
N ASP A 123 -24.68 -24.75 8.68
CA ASP A 123 -25.58 -24.59 9.83
C ASP A 123 -26.60 -25.74 9.81
N TYR A 124 -26.74 -26.38 10.93
CA TYR A 124 -27.75 -27.44 11.17
C TYR A 124 -28.81 -26.94 12.16
N ASP A 125 -30.03 -26.78 11.66
CA ASP A 125 -31.23 -26.43 12.41
C ASP A 125 -31.06 -25.16 13.29
N ARG A 126 -30.20 -24.25 12.86
CA ARG A 126 -29.83 -23.04 13.62
C ARG A 126 -29.26 -23.32 15.01
N ARG A 127 -28.97 -24.62 15.32
CA ARG A 127 -28.40 -25.09 16.58
C ARG A 127 -26.89 -25.22 16.51
N TYR A 128 -26.40 -25.88 15.48
CA TYR A 128 -24.97 -26.18 15.31
C TYR A 128 -24.46 -25.52 14.06
N GLY A 129 -23.35 -24.81 14.17
CA GLY A 129 -22.68 -24.19 13.03
C GLY A 129 -21.21 -24.55 12.98
N ILE A 130 -20.70 -24.77 11.79
CA ILE A 130 -19.28 -24.97 11.50
C ILE A 130 -18.87 -24.00 10.39
N ASP A 131 -17.79 -23.26 10.61
CA ASP A 131 -17.19 -22.38 9.63
C ASP A 131 -15.78 -22.86 9.33
N ALA A 132 -15.39 -22.87 8.07
CA ALA A 132 -14.03 -23.16 7.65
C ALA A 132 -13.57 -22.11 6.62
N THR A 133 -12.34 -21.69 6.74
CA THR A 133 -11.71 -20.77 5.78
C THR A 133 -10.30 -21.24 5.49
N VAL A 134 -9.92 -21.19 4.23
CA VAL A 134 -8.55 -21.37 3.77
C VAL A 134 -8.17 -20.25 2.86
N ARG A 135 -6.97 -19.67 3.06
CA ARG A 135 -6.43 -18.58 2.26
C ARG A 135 -4.98 -18.86 1.91
N ARG A 136 -4.63 -18.60 0.68
CA ARG A 136 -3.26 -18.66 0.21
C ARG A 136 -2.89 -17.37 -0.49
N ASP A 137 -1.87 -16.73 0.02
CA ASP A 137 -1.41 -15.41 -0.43
C ASP A 137 0.00 -15.50 -0.99
N ALA A 138 0.22 -14.83 -2.11
CA ALA A 138 1.54 -14.61 -2.68
C ALA A 138 1.84 -13.13 -2.75
N SER A 139 3.03 -12.74 -2.30
CA SER A 139 3.51 -11.37 -2.43
C SER A 139 4.75 -11.34 -3.32
N PHE A 140 4.74 -10.47 -4.32
CA PHE A 140 5.89 -10.26 -5.22
C PHE A 140 7.10 -9.59 -4.53
N ARG A 141 6.98 -9.25 -3.25
CA ARG A 141 8.07 -8.71 -2.44
C ARG A 141 9.02 -9.78 -1.93
N PHE A 142 8.57 -11.03 -1.87
CA PHE A 142 9.37 -12.13 -1.37
C PHE A 142 10.03 -12.91 -2.51
N SER A 143 11.13 -13.58 -2.22
CA SER A 143 11.79 -14.50 -3.14
C SER A 143 10.83 -15.63 -3.57
N ASP A 144 11.11 -16.24 -4.70
CA ASP A 144 10.24 -17.27 -5.28
C ASP A 144 9.97 -18.44 -4.33
N GLU A 145 10.95 -18.80 -3.51
CA GLU A 145 10.86 -19.91 -2.54
C GLU A 145 9.91 -19.61 -1.36
N ASN A 146 9.82 -18.34 -0.94
CA ASN A 146 9.04 -17.94 0.23
C ASN A 146 7.86 -17.03 -0.12
N ARG A 147 7.46 -17.02 -1.38
CA ARG A 147 6.43 -16.11 -1.88
C ARG A 147 5.03 -16.42 -1.34
N TRP A 148 4.75 -17.69 -1.01
CA TRP A 148 3.44 -18.17 -0.65
C TRP A 148 3.27 -18.41 0.84
N GLY A 149 2.22 -17.81 1.41
CA GLY A 149 1.71 -18.12 2.75
C GLY A 149 0.37 -18.83 2.67
N THR A 150 0.15 -19.85 3.49
CA THR A 150 -1.14 -20.53 3.60
C THR A 150 -1.67 -20.38 5.01
N PHE A 151 -2.91 -19.94 5.11
CA PHE A 151 -3.62 -19.68 6.36
C PHE A 151 -4.95 -20.41 6.33
N TRP A 152 -5.38 -20.90 7.47
CA TRP A 152 -6.67 -21.55 7.59
C TRP A 152 -7.26 -21.35 8.98
N SER A 153 -8.56 -21.41 9.06
CA SER A 153 -9.27 -21.39 10.33
C SER A 153 -10.51 -22.28 10.26
N VAL A 154 -10.83 -22.86 11.38
CA VAL A 154 -12.09 -23.60 11.59
C VAL A 154 -12.72 -23.09 12.87
N SER A 155 -14.02 -22.86 12.85
CA SER A 155 -14.79 -22.52 14.04
C SER A 155 -16.03 -23.38 14.15
N ALA A 156 -16.47 -23.61 15.39
CA ALA A 156 -17.72 -24.28 15.70
C ALA A 156 -18.57 -23.40 16.60
N ARG A 157 -19.87 -23.48 16.41
CA ARG A 157 -20.88 -22.75 17.16
C ARG A 157 -21.99 -23.69 17.61
N TRP A 158 -22.37 -23.57 18.88
CA TRP A 158 -23.55 -24.20 19.42
C TRP A 158 -24.47 -23.16 20.01
N ASN A 159 -25.65 -23.02 19.44
CA ASN A 159 -26.72 -22.13 19.89
C ASN A 159 -27.57 -22.93 20.95
N ILE A 160 -27.11 -22.98 22.17
CA ILE A 160 -27.72 -23.73 23.24
C ILE A 160 -29.17 -23.28 23.51
N SER A 161 -29.42 -21.97 23.37
CA SER A 161 -30.79 -21.42 23.52
C SER A 161 -31.82 -22.00 22.54
N ASN A 162 -31.38 -22.63 21.45
CA ASN A 162 -32.28 -23.22 20.45
C ASN A 162 -32.57 -24.73 20.74
N GLU A 163 -32.03 -25.25 21.83
CA GLU A 163 -32.31 -26.63 22.23
C GLU A 163 -33.63 -26.71 22.98
N SER A 164 -34.33 -27.81 22.81
CA SER A 164 -35.63 -28.05 23.44
C SER A 164 -35.61 -28.00 24.97
N PHE A 165 -34.48 -28.36 25.58
CA PHE A 165 -34.31 -28.29 27.05
C PHE A 165 -34.20 -26.85 27.57
N MET A 166 -34.04 -25.88 26.70
CA MET A 166 -33.91 -24.44 27.03
C MET A 166 -35.21 -23.64 26.88
N GLU A 167 -36.31 -24.25 26.42
CA GLU A 167 -37.57 -23.55 26.13
C GLU A 167 -38.13 -22.74 27.33
N ASN A 168 -37.89 -23.21 28.57
CA ASN A 168 -38.33 -22.53 29.78
C ASN A 168 -37.18 -21.89 30.56
N SER A 169 -36.04 -21.64 29.91
CA SER A 169 -34.88 -21.05 30.55
C SER A 169 -35.03 -19.55 30.72
N VAL A 170 -34.39 -19.01 31.76
CA VAL A 170 -34.26 -17.55 31.95
C VAL A 170 -33.33 -16.89 30.95
N PHE A 171 -32.59 -17.70 30.16
CA PHE A 171 -31.66 -17.18 29.16
C PHE A 171 -32.31 -17.10 27.78
N ASN A 172 -32.51 -15.91 27.27
CA ASN A 172 -33.02 -15.69 25.92
C ASN A 172 -31.99 -16.02 24.83
N THR A 173 -30.71 -15.93 25.13
CA THR A 173 -29.63 -16.26 24.22
C THR A 173 -28.45 -16.87 24.97
N LEU A 174 -28.11 -18.09 24.63
CA LEU A 174 -26.94 -18.77 25.15
C LEU A 174 -26.22 -19.46 23.98
N LYS A 175 -24.96 -19.08 23.75
CA LYS A 175 -24.11 -19.58 22.65
C LYS A 175 -22.75 -19.99 23.17
N LEU A 176 -22.27 -21.12 22.71
CA LEU A 176 -20.88 -21.55 22.85
C LEU A 176 -20.19 -21.44 21.49
N ARG A 177 -18.97 -20.90 21.45
CA ARG A 177 -18.14 -20.80 20.24
C ARG A 177 -16.71 -21.19 20.55
N GLY A 178 -16.09 -21.88 19.62
CA GLY A 178 -14.66 -22.18 19.63
C GLY A 178 -14.09 -22.04 18.24
N SER A 179 -12.86 -21.56 18.13
CA SER A 179 -12.17 -21.44 16.86
C SER A 179 -10.69 -21.78 17.01
N TYR A 180 -10.13 -22.33 15.95
CA TYR A 180 -8.72 -22.63 15.85
C TYR A 180 -8.23 -22.37 14.42
N GLY A 181 -7.00 -21.87 14.28
CA GLY A 181 -6.45 -21.56 12.97
C GLY A 181 -5.02 -21.06 13.03
N THR A 182 -4.48 -20.79 11.85
CA THR A 182 -3.15 -20.20 11.67
C THR A 182 -3.29 -18.75 11.26
N THR A 183 -2.46 -17.89 11.82
CA THR A 183 -2.32 -16.49 11.44
C THR A 183 -0.97 -16.26 10.82
N GLY A 184 -0.90 -15.38 9.83
CA GLY A 184 0.37 -14.94 9.28
C GLY A 184 1.02 -13.88 10.18
N ASN A 185 2.34 -13.98 10.31
CA ASN A 185 3.20 -12.95 10.88
C ASN A 185 3.81 -12.13 9.76
#